data_d1c115bffdbeda035f4c5a35c5ead451
#
_entry.id   d1c115bffdbeda035f4c5a35c5ead451
#
_cell.length_a   1.000
_cell.length_b   1.000
_cell.length_c   1.000
_cell.angle_alpha   90.00
_cell.angle_beta   90.00
_cell.angle_gamma   90.00
#
_symmetry.space_group_name_H-M   'P 1'
#
loop_
_entity.id
_entity.type
_entity.pdbx_description
1 polymer ?
#
loop_
_entity_poly.entity_id
_entity_poly.type
_entity_poly.pdbx_seq_one_letter_code
_entity_poly.pdbx_strand_id
1 'polypeptide(L)'
;RGGSDTTALALAAALKAKNCYIFSDVDGVYTTDPKKVKDAKKLSALSYNEMMEISSEGAKVLHNRCVEIGDKFKIPIITKSTFNHKPGTVISDIIEENTIKSIIKKDISRISIVGNGIIRNFNSIHDILKLIEEEKLEILNFEISESKISITFKDIIEDKIVDKFHSII
;
A
#
# COMPACT_ATOMS: atom_id res chain seq x y z
N ARG A 1 5.23 4.73 13.07
CA ARG A 1 4.57 5.63 12.12
C ARG A 1 3.12 5.16 11.91
N GLY A 2 2.14 6.07 11.83
CA GLY A 2 0.70 5.73 11.73
C GLY A 2 0.02 5.41 13.08
N GLY A 3 0.71 5.53 14.20
CA GLY A 3 0.15 5.24 15.52
C GLY A 3 -0.95 6.21 15.96
N SER A 4 -0.88 7.48 15.56
CA SER A 4 -1.89 8.50 15.90
C SER A 4 -3.26 8.17 15.30
N ASP A 5 -3.32 7.82 14.02
CA ASP A 5 -4.56 7.48 13.32
C ASP A 5 -5.19 6.23 13.92
N THR A 6 -4.37 5.21 14.16
CA THR A 6 -4.79 3.94 14.78
C THR A 6 -5.35 4.20 16.19
N THR A 7 -4.68 5.05 16.98
CA THR A 7 -5.13 5.42 18.33
C THR A 7 -6.44 6.20 18.29
N ALA A 8 -6.59 7.14 17.36
CA ALA A 8 -7.82 7.91 17.19
C ALA A 8 -9.01 7.00 16.91
N LEU A 9 -8.86 6.03 15.99
CA LEU A 9 -9.92 5.08 15.68
C LEU A 9 -10.20 4.10 16.82
N ALA A 10 -9.18 3.65 17.55
CA ALA A 10 -9.36 2.80 18.73
C ALA A 10 -10.15 3.53 19.81
N LEU A 11 -9.85 4.81 20.07
CA LEU A 11 -10.62 5.64 21.00
C LEU A 11 -12.04 5.88 20.50
N ALA A 12 -12.23 6.20 19.21
CA ALA A 12 -13.55 6.37 18.62
C ALA A 12 -14.40 5.11 18.79
N ALA A 13 -13.80 3.92 18.59
CA ALA A 13 -14.47 2.65 18.80
C ALA A 13 -14.85 2.42 20.27
N ALA A 14 -13.93 2.66 21.20
CA ALA A 14 -14.17 2.52 22.64
C ALA A 14 -15.27 3.46 23.13
N LEU A 15 -15.34 4.67 22.59
CA LEU A 15 -16.32 5.70 22.94
C LEU A 15 -17.63 5.57 22.15
N LYS A 16 -17.75 4.60 21.24
CA LYS A 16 -18.89 4.44 20.32
C LYS A 16 -19.21 5.74 19.57
N ALA A 17 -18.16 6.42 19.09
CA ALA A 17 -18.30 7.68 18.37
C ALA A 17 -19.06 7.48 17.05
N LYS A 18 -19.82 8.49 16.62
CA LYS A 18 -20.57 8.44 15.35
C LYS A 18 -19.65 8.49 14.12
N ASN A 19 -18.49 9.10 14.24
CA ASN A 19 -17.45 9.20 13.21
C ASN A 19 -16.12 9.60 13.85
N CYS A 20 -15.02 9.50 13.06
CA CYS A 20 -13.69 9.93 13.47
C CYS A 20 -13.10 10.87 12.43
N TYR A 21 -12.65 12.05 12.84
CA TYR A 21 -11.97 13.01 11.99
C TYR A 21 -10.45 12.87 12.12
N ILE A 22 -9.78 12.69 10.98
CA ILE A 22 -8.31 12.72 10.88
C ILE A 22 -7.91 13.99 10.14
N PHE A 23 -7.27 14.89 10.85
CA PHE A 23 -6.74 16.12 10.30
C PHE A 23 -5.25 15.95 9.99
N SER A 24 -4.84 16.33 8.78
CA SER A 24 -3.46 16.22 8.29
C SER A 24 -3.09 17.41 7.39
N ASP A 25 -1.95 17.33 6.74
CA ASP A 25 -1.49 18.28 5.71
C ASP A 25 -2.15 18.07 4.35
N VAL A 26 -2.86 16.95 4.16
CA VAL A 26 -3.63 16.68 2.95
C VAL A 26 -5.12 16.90 3.17
N ASP A 27 -5.84 17.31 2.15
CA ASP A 27 -7.26 17.68 2.26
C ASP A 27 -8.23 16.57 1.84
N GLY A 28 -7.73 15.35 1.69
CA GLY A 28 -8.50 14.16 1.34
C GLY A 28 -7.73 13.18 0.48
N VAL A 29 -8.43 12.20 -0.05
CA VAL A 29 -7.91 11.20 -0.99
C VAL A 29 -8.21 11.65 -2.42
N TYR A 30 -7.25 11.46 -3.32
CA TYR A 30 -7.35 11.85 -4.71
C TYR A 30 -7.34 10.65 -5.65
N THR A 31 -7.86 10.84 -6.86
CA THR A 31 -7.85 9.82 -7.92
C THR A 31 -6.44 9.42 -8.34
N THR A 32 -5.45 10.26 -8.09
CA THR A 32 -4.00 9.99 -8.24
C THR A 32 -3.23 11.07 -7.48
N ASP A 33 -1.90 11.01 -7.47
CA ASP A 33 -1.06 12.01 -6.79
C ASP A 33 -1.22 13.41 -7.43
N PRO A 34 -1.83 14.38 -6.74
CA PRO A 34 -2.06 15.73 -7.29
C PRO A 34 -0.76 16.52 -7.51
N LYS A 35 0.36 16.09 -6.94
CA LYS A 35 1.68 16.67 -7.20
C LYS A 35 2.24 16.24 -8.55
N LYS A 36 1.80 15.10 -9.08
CA LYS A 36 2.25 14.53 -10.36
C LYS A 36 1.27 14.78 -11.50
N VAL A 37 -0.03 14.76 -11.20
CA VAL A 37 -1.11 14.89 -12.19
C VAL A 37 -2.00 16.07 -11.84
N LYS A 38 -1.97 17.11 -12.67
CA LYS A 38 -2.71 18.39 -12.43
C LYS A 38 -4.23 18.20 -12.37
N ASP A 39 -4.76 17.24 -13.14
CA ASP A 39 -6.19 16.95 -13.22
C ASP A 39 -6.67 15.92 -12.20
N ALA A 40 -5.84 15.59 -11.19
CA ALA A 40 -6.24 14.73 -10.10
C ALA A 40 -7.43 15.30 -9.35
N LYS A 41 -8.49 14.51 -9.22
CA LYS A 41 -9.74 14.93 -8.55
C LYS A 41 -9.78 14.37 -7.14
N LYS A 42 -10.22 15.20 -6.20
CA LYS A 42 -10.48 14.74 -4.85
C LYS A 42 -11.74 13.88 -4.80
N LEU A 43 -11.64 12.74 -4.15
CA LEU A 43 -12.75 11.82 -3.93
C LEU A 43 -13.59 12.30 -2.75
N SER A 44 -14.91 12.35 -2.93
CA SER A 44 -15.84 12.73 -1.86
C SER A 44 -16.05 11.58 -0.86
N ALA A 45 -16.08 10.34 -1.37
CA ALA A 45 -16.30 9.15 -0.57
C ALA A 45 -15.53 7.95 -1.13
N LEU A 46 -15.21 7.01 -0.23
CA LEU A 46 -14.59 5.71 -0.50
C LEU A 46 -15.18 4.66 0.44
N SER A 47 -15.24 3.42 -0.01
CA SER A 47 -15.45 2.29 0.90
C SER A 47 -14.17 2.02 1.72
N TYR A 48 -14.31 1.29 2.83
CA TYR A 48 -13.15 0.86 3.62
C TYR A 48 -12.22 -0.01 2.79
N ASN A 49 -12.75 -0.92 1.96
CA ASN A 49 -11.94 -1.79 1.09
C ASN A 49 -11.15 -0.98 0.07
N GLU A 50 -11.79 -0.04 -0.64
CA GLU A 50 -11.10 0.85 -1.59
C GLU A 50 -9.98 1.64 -0.90
N MET A 51 -10.24 2.18 0.30
CA MET A 51 -9.22 2.91 1.05
C MET A 51 -8.06 2.02 1.50
N MET A 52 -8.33 0.78 1.92
CA MET A 52 -7.29 -0.19 2.27
C MET A 52 -6.40 -0.51 1.08
N GLU A 53 -6.98 -0.77 -0.09
CA GLU A 53 -6.21 -1.00 -1.33
C GLU A 53 -5.36 0.22 -1.70
N ILE A 54 -5.96 1.41 -1.73
CA ILE A 54 -5.27 2.68 -2.02
C ILE A 54 -4.10 2.91 -1.06
N SER A 55 -4.28 2.61 0.24
CA SER A 55 -3.24 2.77 1.26
C SER A 55 -2.13 1.72 1.13
N SER A 56 -2.47 0.46 0.82
CA SER A 56 -1.50 -0.63 0.63
C SER A 56 -0.64 -0.38 -0.61
N GLU A 57 -1.22 0.26 -1.63
CA GLU A 57 -0.51 0.67 -2.84
C GLU A 57 0.40 1.90 -2.65
N GLY A 58 0.39 2.52 -1.47
CA GLY A 58 1.37 3.54 -1.07
C GLY A 58 0.85 4.96 -0.97
N ALA A 59 -0.46 5.18 -1.07
CA ALA A 59 -1.05 6.48 -0.75
C ALA A 59 -0.92 6.76 0.75
N LYS A 60 -0.15 7.81 1.11
CA LYS A 60 0.17 8.15 2.50
C LYS A 60 -0.88 9.06 3.13
N VAL A 61 -2.17 8.71 3.02
CA VAL A 61 -3.26 9.52 3.59
C VAL A 61 -3.71 8.96 4.93
N LEU A 62 -3.93 7.64 5.01
CA LEU A 62 -4.31 6.93 6.23
C LEU A 62 -3.49 5.65 6.36
N HIS A 63 -3.28 5.20 7.60
CA HIS A 63 -2.64 3.91 7.85
C HIS A 63 -3.67 2.77 7.77
N ASN A 64 -3.34 1.64 7.14
CA ASN A 64 -4.26 0.50 6.96
C ASN A 64 -4.95 0.06 8.24
N ARG A 65 -4.21 -0.07 9.36
CA ARG A 65 -4.78 -0.44 10.67
C ARG A 65 -5.87 0.51 11.16
N CYS A 66 -5.78 1.79 10.81
CA CYS A 66 -6.81 2.78 11.11
C CYS A 66 -8.10 2.43 10.34
N VAL A 67 -7.97 2.14 9.04
CA VAL A 67 -9.10 1.77 8.17
C VAL A 67 -9.73 0.45 8.61
N GLU A 68 -8.93 -0.56 8.95
CA GLU A 68 -9.39 -1.84 9.49
C GLU A 68 -10.25 -1.68 10.77
N ILE A 69 -9.82 -0.81 11.69
CA ILE A 69 -10.60 -0.52 12.90
C ILE A 69 -11.90 0.18 12.53
N GLY A 70 -11.86 1.16 11.63
CA GLY A 70 -13.04 1.84 11.13
C GLY A 70 -14.06 0.87 10.53
N ASP A 71 -13.62 -0.04 9.68
CA ASP A 71 -14.46 -1.07 9.07
C ASP A 71 -15.03 -2.04 10.11
N LYS A 72 -14.19 -2.57 11.00
CA LYS A 72 -14.59 -3.53 12.04
C LYS A 72 -15.68 -2.98 12.95
N PHE A 73 -15.59 -1.71 13.34
CA PHE A 73 -16.53 -1.06 14.25
C PHE A 73 -17.55 -0.17 13.54
N LYS A 74 -17.54 -0.16 12.20
CA LYS A 74 -18.44 0.63 11.36
C LYS A 74 -18.46 2.12 11.71
N ILE A 75 -17.26 2.67 11.96
CA ILE A 75 -17.05 4.08 12.29
C ILE A 75 -16.57 4.81 11.05
N PRO A 76 -17.36 5.71 10.45
CA PRO A 76 -16.91 6.52 9.33
C PRO A 76 -15.67 7.35 9.69
N ILE A 77 -14.69 7.34 8.79
CA ILE A 77 -13.46 8.11 8.91
C ILE A 77 -13.57 9.30 7.97
N ILE A 78 -13.36 10.50 8.46
CA ILE A 78 -13.33 11.70 7.64
C ILE A 78 -11.91 12.26 7.64
N THR A 79 -11.21 12.18 6.52
CA THR A 79 -9.88 12.78 6.37
C THR A 79 -9.99 14.18 5.79
N LYS A 80 -9.36 15.16 6.44
CA LYS A 80 -9.44 16.58 6.11
C LYS A 80 -8.11 17.28 6.30
N SER A 81 -7.93 18.41 5.63
CA SER A 81 -6.80 19.30 5.92
C SER A 81 -6.98 20.06 7.23
N THR A 82 -5.88 20.21 7.97
CA THR A 82 -5.79 21.11 9.12
C THR A 82 -5.80 22.60 8.70
N PHE A 83 -5.39 22.88 7.46
CA PHE A 83 -5.10 24.24 6.99
C PHE A 83 -6.24 24.90 6.22
N ASN A 84 -7.33 24.19 5.93
CA ASN A 84 -8.48 24.74 5.23
C ASN A 84 -9.79 24.13 5.70
N HIS A 85 -10.91 24.80 5.37
CA HIS A 85 -12.26 24.36 5.74
C HIS A 85 -12.97 23.55 4.66
N LYS A 86 -12.24 23.12 3.60
CA LYS A 86 -12.85 22.32 2.52
C LYS A 86 -13.35 20.99 3.03
N PRO A 87 -14.41 20.42 2.42
CA PRO A 87 -14.83 19.06 2.72
C PRO A 87 -13.70 18.10 2.38
N GLY A 88 -13.51 17.11 3.25
CA GLY A 88 -12.52 16.04 3.06
C GLY A 88 -13.07 14.87 2.26
N THR A 89 -12.48 13.70 2.46
CA THR A 89 -12.96 12.41 1.95
C THR A 89 -13.59 11.62 3.10
N VAL A 90 -14.78 11.07 2.87
CA VAL A 90 -15.48 10.19 3.81
C VAL A 90 -15.15 8.74 3.45
N ILE A 91 -14.70 7.95 4.42
CA ILE A 91 -14.48 6.52 4.29
C ILE A 91 -15.51 5.80 5.15
N SER A 92 -16.35 4.96 4.54
CA SER A 92 -17.46 4.28 5.21
C SER A 92 -17.88 3.00 4.47
N ASP A 93 -19.02 2.43 4.79
CA ASP A 93 -19.62 1.25 4.12
C ASP A 93 -20.18 1.53 2.72
N ILE A 94 -20.06 2.75 2.21
CA ILE A 94 -20.61 3.13 0.90
C ILE A 94 -19.89 2.36 -0.19
N ILE A 95 -20.65 1.61 -0.99
CA ILE A 95 -20.17 0.90 -2.17
C ILE A 95 -20.79 1.56 -3.40
N GLU A 96 -19.95 2.08 -4.28
CA GLU A 96 -20.35 2.49 -5.62
C GLU A 96 -19.86 1.43 -6.62
N GLU A 97 -20.78 0.69 -7.21
CA GLU A 97 -20.45 -0.37 -8.15
C GLU A 97 -19.93 0.19 -9.49
N ASN A 98 -19.03 -0.57 -10.12
CA ASN A 98 -18.49 -0.30 -11.46
C ASN A 98 -17.79 1.07 -11.63
N THR A 99 -17.19 1.60 -10.57
CA THR A 99 -16.41 2.85 -10.63
C THR A 99 -14.93 2.62 -10.38
N ILE A 100 -14.07 3.29 -11.16
CA ILE A 100 -12.62 3.36 -10.90
C ILE A 100 -12.38 4.57 -9.99
N LYS A 101 -11.83 4.34 -8.80
CA LYS A 101 -11.58 5.40 -7.80
C LYS A 101 -10.18 5.99 -7.91
N SER A 102 -9.15 5.18 -8.15
CA SER A 102 -7.78 5.67 -8.11
C SER A 102 -6.87 4.96 -9.09
N ILE A 103 -5.82 5.66 -9.53
CA ILE A 103 -4.69 5.13 -10.29
C ILE A 103 -3.42 5.48 -9.52
N ILE A 104 -2.65 4.47 -9.14
CA ILE A 104 -1.42 4.62 -8.36
C ILE A 104 -0.25 4.12 -9.19
N LYS A 105 0.75 5.00 -9.39
CA LYS A 105 2.02 4.64 -10.01
C LYS A 105 3.04 4.37 -8.91
N LYS A 106 3.66 3.19 -8.96
CA LYS A 106 4.84 2.85 -8.15
C LYS A 106 6.06 2.73 -9.03
N ASP A 107 7.19 3.19 -8.53
CA ASP A 107 8.49 2.83 -9.05
C ASP A 107 8.95 1.60 -8.24
N ILE A 108 9.00 0.45 -8.91
CA ILE A 108 9.38 -0.84 -8.31
C ILE A 108 10.49 -1.49 -9.13
N SER A 109 11.30 -2.31 -8.49
CA SER A 109 12.26 -3.16 -9.18
C SER A 109 11.76 -4.60 -9.25
N ARG A 110 12.03 -5.25 -10.37
CA ARG A 110 11.73 -6.67 -10.57
C ARG A 110 12.97 -7.39 -11.06
N ILE A 111 13.37 -8.44 -10.35
CA ILE A 111 14.40 -9.37 -10.78
C ILE A 111 13.73 -10.65 -11.24
N SER A 112 14.10 -11.16 -12.41
CA SER A 112 13.62 -12.43 -12.93
C SER A 112 14.81 -13.34 -13.22
N ILE A 113 14.83 -14.50 -12.57
CA ILE A 113 15.82 -15.54 -12.73
C ILE A 113 15.20 -16.63 -13.61
N VAL A 114 15.81 -16.95 -14.72
CA VAL A 114 15.24 -17.86 -15.73
C VAL A 114 16.14 -19.08 -15.88
N GLY A 115 15.53 -20.26 -15.79
CA GLY A 115 16.24 -21.53 -15.97
C GLY A 115 15.26 -22.72 -16.02
N ASN A 116 15.50 -23.67 -16.91
CA ASN A 116 14.66 -24.87 -16.99
C ASN A 116 14.75 -25.68 -15.70
N GLY A 117 13.57 -25.99 -15.14
CA GLY A 117 13.46 -26.80 -13.92
C GLY A 117 13.92 -26.07 -12.65
N ILE A 118 14.00 -24.74 -12.68
CA ILE A 118 14.46 -23.93 -11.54
C ILE A 118 13.62 -24.20 -10.26
N ILE A 119 12.35 -24.54 -10.42
CA ILE A 119 11.45 -24.92 -9.32
C ILE A 119 11.94 -26.17 -8.56
N ARG A 120 12.74 -27.02 -9.20
CA ARG A 120 13.28 -28.26 -8.60
C ARG A 120 14.67 -28.03 -7.97
N ASN A 121 15.28 -26.88 -8.21
CA ASN A 121 16.57 -26.51 -7.62
C ASN A 121 16.37 -25.79 -6.30
N PHE A 122 16.10 -26.58 -5.25
CA PHE A 122 15.83 -26.04 -3.91
C PHE A 122 17.03 -25.28 -3.32
N ASN A 123 18.27 -25.65 -3.70
CA ASN A 123 19.46 -24.94 -3.22
C ASN A 123 19.48 -23.50 -3.77
N SER A 124 19.28 -23.31 -5.07
CA SER A 124 19.21 -21.97 -5.64
C SER A 124 18.07 -21.14 -5.08
N ILE A 125 16.90 -21.76 -4.82
CA ILE A 125 15.78 -21.06 -4.17
C ILE A 125 16.17 -20.64 -2.76
N HIS A 126 16.82 -21.51 -2.00
CA HIS A 126 17.31 -21.22 -0.65
C HIS A 126 18.31 -20.06 -0.66
N ASP A 127 19.30 -20.09 -1.57
CA ASP A 127 20.34 -19.06 -1.67
C ASP A 127 19.73 -17.69 -2.07
N ILE A 128 18.73 -17.69 -2.96
CA ILE A 128 17.96 -16.48 -3.32
C ILE A 128 17.26 -15.89 -2.09
N LEU A 129 16.54 -16.72 -1.32
CA LEU A 129 15.81 -16.27 -0.13
C LEU A 129 16.77 -15.77 0.96
N LYS A 130 17.89 -16.46 1.15
CA LYS A 130 18.94 -16.07 2.09
C LYS A 130 19.54 -14.72 1.72
N LEU A 131 19.86 -14.49 0.44
CA LEU A 131 20.36 -13.20 -0.02
C LEU A 131 19.36 -12.06 0.23
N ILE A 132 18.08 -12.30 -0.01
CA ILE A 132 17.01 -11.33 0.26
C ILE A 132 16.97 -10.95 1.75
N GLU A 133 17.10 -11.94 2.64
CA GLU A 133 17.13 -11.74 4.09
C GLU A 133 18.39 -10.98 4.53
N GLU A 134 19.57 -11.37 4.05
CA GLU A 134 20.87 -10.73 4.36
C GLU A 134 20.90 -9.27 3.94
N GLU A 135 20.37 -8.96 2.76
CA GLU A 135 20.29 -7.59 2.23
C GLU A 135 19.07 -6.81 2.74
N LYS A 136 18.20 -7.45 3.56
CA LYS A 136 16.98 -6.87 4.14
C LYS A 136 16.06 -6.27 3.08
N LEU A 137 15.94 -6.95 1.94
CA LEU A 137 15.12 -6.49 0.82
C LEU A 137 13.64 -6.73 1.09
N GLU A 138 12.82 -5.71 0.95
CA GLU A 138 11.36 -5.80 1.15
C GLU A 138 10.68 -6.31 -0.12
N ILE A 139 10.12 -7.52 -0.05
CA ILE A 139 9.44 -8.18 -1.18
C ILE A 139 7.98 -7.72 -1.22
N LEU A 140 7.49 -7.35 -2.40
CA LEU A 140 6.07 -7.13 -2.68
C LEU A 140 5.41 -8.37 -3.28
N ASN A 141 6.13 -9.09 -4.14
CA ASN A 141 5.60 -10.28 -4.80
C ASN A 141 6.73 -11.27 -5.10
N PHE A 142 6.43 -12.55 -4.96
CA PHE A 142 7.33 -13.65 -5.26
C PHE A 142 6.58 -14.72 -6.06
N GLU A 143 6.95 -14.88 -7.32
CA GLU A 143 6.34 -15.81 -8.26
C GLU A 143 7.34 -16.87 -8.67
N ILE A 144 6.94 -18.15 -8.61
CA ILE A 144 7.72 -19.27 -9.12
C ILE A 144 6.92 -19.99 -10.20
N SER A 145 7.57 -20.28 -11.30
CA SER A 145 7.08 -21.16 -12.37
C SER A 145 8.12 -22.25 -12.67
N GLU A 146 7.82 -23.16 -13.57
CA GLU A 146 8.73 -24.23 -13.95
C GLU A 146 10.10 -23.72 -14.46
N SER A 147 10.11 -22.58 -15.13
CA SER A 147 11.30 -22.03 -15.78
C SER A 147 11.68 -20.62 -15.31
N LYS A 148 11.01 -20.07 -14.28
CA LYS A 148 11.26 -18.68 -13.86
C LYS A 148 10.93 -18.45 -12.41
N ILE A 149 11.79 -17.70 -11.71
CA ILE A 149 11.50 -17.05 -10.44
C ILE A 149 11.45 -15.54 -10.70
N SER A 150 10.37 -14.88 -10.31
CA SER A 150 10.23 -13.42 -10.41
C SER A 150 9.98 -12.82 -9.04
N ILE A 151 10.79 -11.85 -8.68
CA ILE A 151 10.74 -11.18 -7.39
C ILE A 151 10.53 -9.69 -7.63
N THR A 152 9.47 -9.15 -7.07
CA THR A 152 9.19 -7.72 -7.12
C THR A 152 9.49 -7.12 -5.76
N PHE A 153 10.31 -6.08 -5.74
CA PHE A 153 10.76 -5.39 -4.53
C PHE A 153 10.05 -4.05 -4.39
N LYS A 154 9.86 -3.63 -3.16
CA LYS A 154 9.25 -2.34 -2.82
C LYS A 154 10.13 -1.17 -3.21
N ASP A 155 11.43 -1.31 -3.02
CA ASP A 155 12.41 -0.28 -3.30
C ASP A 155 13.14 -0.55 -4.62
N ILE A 156 13.76 0.48 -5.16
CA ILE A 156 14.62 0.35 -6.35
C ILE A 156 15.87 -0.43 -5.95
N ILE A 157 16.12 -1.51 -6.68
CA ILE A 157 17.29 -2.37 -6.48
C ILE A 157 18.47 -1.78 -7.23
N GLU A 158 19.58 -1.55 -6.51
CA GLU A 158 20.84 -1.09 -7.08
C GLU A 158 21.58 -2.22 -7.83
N ASP A 159 22.36 -1.88 -8.83
CA ASP A 159 23.09 -2.85 -9.66
C ASP A 159 23.99 -3.80 -8.84
N LYS A 160 24.58 -3.30 -7.74
CA LYS A 160 25.37 -4.15 -6.81
C LYS A 160 24.59 -5.31 -6.20
N ILE A 161 23.27 -5.17 -6.03
CA ILE A 161 22.41 -6.26 -5.55
C ILE A 161 22.12 -7.24 -6.68
N VAL A 162 21.96 -6.73 -7.92
CA VAL A 162 21.83 -7.60 -9.12
C VAL A 162 23.08 -8.45 -9.29
N ASP A 163 24.29 -7.90 -9.07
CA ASP A 163 25.56 -8.64 -9.10
C ASP A 163 25.58 -9.77 -8.06
N LYS A 164 25.04 -9.54 -6.86
CA LYS A 164 24.93 -10.58 -5.83
C LYS A 164 23.97 -11.69 -6.24
N PHE A 165 22.80 -11.36 -6.82
CA PHE A 165 21.92 -12.37 -7.39
C PHE A 165 22.59 -13.15 -8.52
N HIS A 166 23.39 -12.49 -9.36
CA HIS A 166 24.14 -13.16 -10.41
C HIS A 166 25.20 -14.14 -9.86
N SER A 167 25.80 -13.83 -8.72
CA SER A 167 26.85 -14.68 -8.13
C SER A 167 26.36 -16.00 -7.52
N ILE A 168 25.06 -16.17 -7.33
CA ILE A 168 24.44 -17.39 -6.81
C ILE A 168 23.84 -18.29 -7.90
N ILE A 169 24.02 -17.93 -9.15
CA ILE A 169 23.58 -18.70 -10.33
C ILE A 169 24.78 -19.48 -10.89
#